data_350099adc0c169f95935b4d35a725731
#
_entry.id   350099adc0c169f95935b4d35a725731
#
_cell.length_a   1.000
_cell.length_b   1.000
_cell.length_c   1.000
_cell.angle_alpha   90.00
_cell.angle_beta   90.00
_cell.angle_gamma   90.00
#
_symmetry.space_group_name_H-M   'P 1'
#
loop_
_entity.id
_entity.type
_entity.pdbx_description
1 polymer ?
#
loop_
_entity_poly.entity_id
_entity_poly.type
_entity_poly.pdbx_seq_one_letter_code
_entity_poly.pdbx_strand_id
1 'polypeptide(L)'
;MTCSMVVNSKSGNTRMVSGAIKRVLQAADVEFIHAAALSDDADPEQVAHEAEGACAADTVLVGFWCDKGACTPSVAALLSALHGKRVFLFGTCGFGADQSYFQQIIDRVSSNLAEDAELAGWSMCQGKMGPAVKQRYEAMLEQDPDNARFKMLLDNWVAAKDHPTKEDLDNMAAAAKKAVLGE
;
A
#
# COMPACT_ATOMS: atom_id res chain seq x y z
N MET A 1 -3.31 22.86 5.54
CA MET A 1 -2.25 22.10 4.86
C MET A 1 -2.88 21.27 3.76
N THR A 2 -2.23 21.13 2.60
CA THR A 2 -2.76 20.34 1.48
C THR A 2 -1.93 19.07 1.27
N CYS A 3 -2.56 18.01 0.80
CA CYS A 3 -1.88 16.80 0.33
C CYS A 3 -2.63 16.18 -0.86
N SER A 4 -1.97 15.25 -1.53
CA SER A 4 -2.56 14.43 -2.59
C SER A 4 -2.48 12.95 -2.20
N MET A 5 -3.37 12.12 -2.78
CA MET A 5 -3.38 10.69 -2.52
C MET A 5 -3.67 9.92 -3.80
N VAL A 6 -2.83 8.96 -4.13
CA VAL A 6 -3.07 8.01 -5.22
C VAL A 6 -3.05 6.59 -4.66
N VAL A 7 -4.05 5.77 -5.00
CA VAL A 7 -4.25 4.45 -4.39
C VAL A 7 -4.39 3.38 -5.44
N ASN A 8 -3.48 2.41 -5.42
CA ASN A 8 -3.59 1.16 -6.15
C ASN A 8 -4.10 0.06 -5.21
N SER A 9 -5.23 -0.56 -5.53
CA SER A 9 -5.88 -1.55 -4.65
C SER A 9 -6.64 -2.61 -5.43
N LYS A 10 -6.15 -3.83 -5.44
CA LYS A 10 -6.75 -4.95 -6.15
C LYS A 10 -7.98 -5.55 -5.46
N SER A 11 -7.85 -5.84 -4.17
CA SER A 11 -8.90 -6.52 -3.37
C SER A 11 -9.69 -5.61 -2.43
N GLY A 12 -9.40 -4.31 -2.43
CA GLY A 12 -10.05 -3.33 -1.57
C GLY A 12 -9.37 -3.09 -0.23
N ASN A 13 -8.37 -3.88 0.17
CA ASN A 13 -7.67 -3.71 1.45
C ASN A 13 -6.98 -2.34 1.53
N THR A 14 -6.16 -1.98 0.54
CA THR A 14 -5.47 -0.68 0.49
C THR A 14 -6.45 0.49 0.41
N ARG A 15 -7.58 0.31 -0.29
CA ARG A 15 -8.66 1.31 -0.32
C ARG A 15 -9.30 1.51 1.06
N MET A 16 -9.45 0.45 1.84
CA MET A 16 -9.95 0.54 3.22
C MET A 16 -9.00 1.37 4.10
N VAL A 17 -7.70 1.12 3.99
CA VAL A 17 -6.65 1.89 4.66
C VAL A 17 -6.69 3.36 4.23
N SER A 18 -6.76 3.64 2.93
CA SER A 18 -6.82 5.02 2.42
C SER A 18 -8.01 5.80 2.98
N GLY A 19 -9.15 5.14 3.15
CA GLY A 19 -10.32 5.73 3.78
C GLY A 19 -10.12 6.09 5.26
N ALA A 20 -9.38 5.27 6.00
CA ALA A 20 -9.03 5.56 7.39
C ALA A 20 -8.05 6.74 7.49
N ILE A 21 -6.99 6.73 6.68
CA ILE A 21 -6.01 7.83 6.58
C ILE A 21 -6.72 9.14 6.23
N LYS A 22 -7.56 9.14 5.20
CA LYS A 22 -8.28 10.33 4.75
C LYS A 22 -9.14 10.94 5.87
N ARG A 23 -9.90 10.12 6.60
CA ARG A 23 -10.72 10.59 7.73
C ARG A 23 -9.89 11.27 8.82
N VAL A 24 -8.76 10.68 9.21
CA VAL A 24 -7.90 11.21 10.27
C VAL A 24 -7.24 12.51 9.84
N LEU A 25 -6.76 12.61 8.60
CA LEU A 25 -6.13 13.81 8.08
C LEU A 25 -7.15 14.94 7.89
N GLN A 26 -8.34 14.65 7.38
CA GLN A 26 -9.42 15.65 7.26
C GLN A 26 -9.89 16.18 8.63
N ALA A 27 -9.93 15.31 9.64
CA ALA A 27 -10.22 15.73 11.02
C ALA A 27 -9.11 16.60 11.65
N ALA A 28 -7.92 16.63 11.03
CA ALA A 28 -6.79 17.49 11.38
C ALA A 28 -6.62 18.68 10.41
N ASP A 29 -7.69 19.08 9.72
CA ASP A 29 -7.74 20.21 8.78
C ASP A 29 -6.75 20.09 7.59
N VAL A 30 -6.44 18.85 7.17
CA VAL A 30 -5.68 18.58 5.94
C VAL A 30 -6.65 18.46 4.77
N GLU A 31 -6.46 19.26 3.75
CA GLU A 31 -7.22 19.24 2.51
C GLU A 31 -6.57 18.31 1.48
N PHE A 32 -7.38 17.44 0.85
CA PHE A 32 -6.95 16.64 -0.27
C PHE A 32 -7.28 17.35 -1.58
N ILE A 33 -6.27 17.92 -2.24
CA ILE A 33 -6.44 18.63 -3.52
C ILE A 33 -6.44 17.70 -4.73
N HIS A 34 -5.91 16.48 -4.59
CA HIS A 34 -6.04 15.39 -5.54
C HIS A 34 -6.23 14.07 -4.81
N ALA A 35 -7.16 13.24 -5.28
CA ALA A 35 -7.37 11.90 -4.72
C ALA A 35 -7.87 10.96 -5.82
N ALA A 36 -7.04 9.99 -6.22
CA ALA A 36 -7.31 9.11 -7.35
C ALA A 36 -7.05 7.63 -7.04
N ALA A 37 -7.67 6.78 -7.85
CA ALA A 37 -7.36 5.35 -7.91
C ALA A 37 -6.50 5.06 -9.14
N LEU A 38 -5.41 4.31 -8.95
CA LEU A 38 -4.55 3.85 -10.03
C LEU A 38 -4.80 2.36 -10.30
N SER A 39 -5.02 2.00 -11.57
CA SER A 39 -5.18 0.60 -11.99
C SER A 39 -3.84 -0.14 -12.01
N ASP A 40 -3.89 -1.49 -11.85
CA ASP A 40 -2.70 -2.34 -12.00
C ASP A 40 -2.11 -2.27 -13.42
N ASP A 41 -2.98 -2.08 -14.42
CA ASP A 41 -2.71 -2.03 -15.85
C ASP A 41 -2.84 -0.60 -16.43
N ALA A 42 -2.70 0.42 -15.58
CA ALA A 42 -2.71 1.81 -16.03
C ALA A 42 -1.64 2.03 -17.10
N ASP A 43 -2.07 2.61 -18.21
CA ASP A 43 -1.17 2.98 -19.28
C ASP A 43 -0.30 4.21 -18.92
N PRO A 44 0.75 4.51 -19.70
CA PRO A 44 1.63 5.64 -19.39
C PRO A 44 0.93 7.01 -19.35
N GLU A 45 -0.13 7.20 -20.15
CA GLU A 45 -0.88 8.45 -20.18
C GLU A 45 -1.69 8.63 -18.88
N GLN A 46 -2.35 7.57 -18.43
CA GLN A 46 -3.04 7.57 -17.14
C GLN A 46 -2.08 7.79 -15.97
N VAL A 47 -0.93 7.12 -15.96
CA VAL A 47 0.08 7.33 -14.92
C VAL A 47 0.58 8.78 -14.90
N ALA A 48 0.86 9.37 -16.06
CA ALA A 48 1.31 10.76 -16.17
C ALA A 48 0.24 11.74 -15.68
N HIS A 49 -1.03 11.51 -16.02
CA HIS A 49 -2.16 12.30 -15.54
C HIS A 49 -2.29 12.29 -14.01
N GLU A 50 -2.20 11.08 -13.40
CA GLU A 50 -2.29 10.96 -11.95
C GLU A 50 -1.06 11.54 -11.24
N ALA A 51 0.13 11.43 -11.85
CA ALA A 51 1.35 12.06 -11.34
C ALA A 51 1.24 13.59 -11.36
N GLU A 52 0.74 14.18 -12.44
CA GLU A 52 0.52 15.63 -12.55
C GLU A 52 -0.45 16.11 -11.46
N GLY A 53 -1.60 15.44 -11.30
CA GLY A 53 -2.56 15.75 -10.25
C GLY A 53 -1.97 15.60 -8.85
N ALA A 54 -1.21 14.53 -8.61
CA ALA A 54 -0.55 14.28 -7.32
C ALA A 54 0.49 15.37 -7.00
N CYS A 55 1.25 15.81 -7.98
CA CYS A 55 2.29 16.85 -7.85
C CYS A 55 1.74 18.24 -7.54
N ALA A 56 0.43 18.47 -7.56
CA ALA A 56 -0.16 19.72 -7.12
C ALA A 56 0.05 20.00 -5.62
N ALA A 57 0.24 18.97 -4.79
CA ALA A 57 0.60 19.10 -3.38
C ALA A 57 2.09 18.87 -3.15
N ASP A 58 2.63 19.38 -2.03
CA ASP A 58 4.00 19.12 -1.60
C ASP A 58 4.16 17.73 -0.99
N THR A 59 3.10 17.23 -0.33
CA THR A 59 3.07 15.90 0.28
C THR A 59 2.10 14.99 -0.46
N VAL A 60 2.59 13.84 -0.91
CA VAL A 60 1.83 12.83 -1.67
C VAL A 60 1.78 11.52 -0.88
N LEU A 61 0.57 11.02 -0.65
CA LEU A 61 0.36 9.70 -0.06
C LEU A 61 0.13 8.69 -1.19
N VAL A 62 0.96 7.65 -1.27
CA VAL A 62 0.84 6.61 -2.28
C VAL A 62 0.49 5.28 -1.62
N GLY A 63 -0.69 4.77 -1.94
CA GLY A 63 -1.19 3.48 -1.47
C GLY A 63 -0.96 2.38 -2.50
N PHE A 64 -0.45 1.22 -2.07
CA PHE A 64 -0.22 0.07 -2.94
C PHE A 64 -0.62 -1.25 -2.28
N TRP A 65 -1.01 -2.22 -3.08
CA TRP A 65 -1.07 -3.61 -2.64
C TRP A 65 0.22 -4.32 -3.04
N CYS A 66 0.69 -5.22 -2.19
CA CYS A 66 1.93 -5.94 -2.44
C CYS A 66 1.72 -7.03 -3.51
N ASP A 67 2.34 -6.85 -4.67
CA ASP A 67 2.46 -7.88 -5.71
C ASP A 67 3.86 -8.48 -5.69
N LYS A 68 3.96 -9.77 -5.36
CA LYS A 68 5.23 -10.54 -5.35
C LYS A 68 6.39 -9.87 -4.56
N GLY A 69 6.04 -9.19 -3.48
CA GLY A 69 7.02 -8.53 -2.61
C GLY A 69 7.44 -7.13 -3.05
N ALA A 70 6.69 -6.50 -3.97
CA ALA A 70 6.89 -5.14 -4.45
C ALA A 70 5.54 -4.47 -4.74
N CYS A 71 5.53 -3.29 -5.36
CA CYS A 71 4.34 -2.68 -5.95
C CYS A 71 4.16 -3.09 -7.42
N THR A 72 3.02 -2.72 -8.01
CA THR A 72 2.75 -2.90 -9.45
C THR A 72 3.62 -1.97 -10.31
N PRO A 73 3.86 -2.30 -11.60
CA PRO A 73 4.59 -1.42 -12.51
C PRO A 73 3.99 -0.01 -12.63
N SER A 74 2.66 0.12 -12.59
CA SER A 74 1.99 1.41 -12.64
C SER A 74 2.30 2.28 -11.42
N VAL A 75 2.37 1.69 -10.22
CA VAL A 75 2.80 2.40 -9.00
C VAL A 75 4.28 2.76 -9.06
N ALA A 76 5.15 1.86 -9.55
CA ALA A 76 6.57 2.17 -9.73
C ALA A 76 6.78 3.35 -10.68
N ALA A 77 6.06 3.38 -11.81
CA ALA A 77 6.09 4.50 -12.75
C ALA A 77 5.55 5.81 -12.14
N LEU A 78 4.47 5.74 -11.36
CA LEU A 78 3.97 6.90 -10.61
C LEU A 78 5.05 7.45 -9.66
N LEU A 79 5.67 6.60 -8.85
CA LEU A 79 6.68 7.01 -7.88
C LEU A 79 7.89 7.70 -8.53
N SER A 80 8.32 7.22 -9.70
CA SER A 80 9.43 7.83 -10.46
C SER A 80 9.10 9.21 -11.05
N ALA A 81 7.82 9.56 -11.12
CA ALA A 81 7.37 10.86 -11.62
C ALA A 81 7.11 11.90 -10.50
N LEU A 82 7.21 11.53 -9.22
CA LEU A 82 6.96 12.43 -8.08
C LEU A 82 8.19 13.25 -7.70
N HIS A 83 8.74 14.00 -8.67
CA HIS A 83 9.93 14.83 -8.48
C HIS A 83 9.73 15.94 -7.44
N GLY A 84 10.70 16.08 -6.52
CA GLY A 84 10.73 17.10 -5.47
C GLY A 84 9.63 16.97 -4.42
N LYS A 85 8.94 15.83 -4.34
CA LYS A 85 7.81 15.62 -3.42
C LYS A 85 8.21 14.87 -2.17
N ARG A 86 7.50 15.16 -1.08
CA ARG A 86 7.51 14.36 0.14
C ARG A 86 6.48 13.24 0.01
N VAL A 87 6.92 12.00 0.02
CA VAL A 87 6.06 10.84 -0.26
C VAL A 87 5.89 9.99 1.00
N PHE A 88 4.64 9.75 1.40
CA PHE A 88 4.29 8.75 2.40
C PHE A 88 3.76 7.49 1.72
N LEU A 89 4.42 6.35 1.95
CA LEU A 89 4.01 5.05 1.40
C LEU A 89 3.11 4.29 2.39
N PHE A 90 1.97 3.81 1.93
CA PHE A 90 1.17 2.88 2.72
C PHE A 90 0.77 1.66 1.90
N GLY A 91 0.92 0.48 2.49
CA GLY A 91 0.74 -0.76 1.76
C GLY A 91 -0.04 -1.83 2.51
N THR A 92 -0.63 -2.77 1.74
CA THR A 92 -1.22 -3.99 2.29
C THR A 92 -0.62 -5.22 1.63
N CYS A 93 -0.30 -6.25 2.43
CA CYS A 93 0.27 -7.49 1.93
C CYS A 93 -0.50 -8.69 2.49
N GLY A 94 -0.83 -9.66 1.65
CA GLY A 94 -1.53 -10.87 2.10
C GLY A 94 -0.63 -11.84 2.88
N PHE A 95 0.67 -11.80 2.68
CA PHE A 95 1.63 -12.66 3.35
C PHE A 95 2.46 -11.88 4.37
N GLY A 96 2.65 -12.48 5.55
CA GLY A 96 3.48 -11.94 6.62
C GLY A 96 2.82 -10.80 7.42
N ALA A 97 3.17 -10.71 8.67
CA ALA A 97 2.79 -9.65 9.60
C ALA A 97 4.02 -9.07 10.32
N ASP A 98 5.22 -9.47 9.90
CA ASP A 98 6.48 -9.08 10.51
C ASP A 98 6.97 -7.75 9.91
N GLN A 99 7.35 -6.82 10.78
CA GLN A 99 7.88 -5.50 10.41
C GLN A 99 9.14 -5.62 9.54
N SER A 100 10.00 -6.62 9.77
CA SER A 100 11.20 -6.84 8.94
C SER A 100 10.85 -7.22 7.50
N TYR A 101 9.79 -7.99 7.30
CA TYR A 101 9.28 -8.33 5.98
C TYR A 101 8.65 -7.13 5.27
N PHE A 102 7.88 -6.32 6.00
CA PHE A 102 7.31 -5.08 5.46
C PHE A 102 8.41 -4.07 5.09
N GLN A 103 9.46 -3.96 5.90
CA GLN A 103 10.62 -3.10 5.56
C GLN A 103 11.25 -3.51 4.24
N GLN A 104 11.46 -4.81 3.99
CA GLN A 104 12.02 -5.28 2.72
C GLN A 104 11.12 -4.96 1.51
N ILE A 105 9.80 -4.96 1.69
CA ILE A 105 8.86 -4.53 0.65
C ILE A 105 9.02 -3.02 0.41
N ILE A 106 9.02 -2.24 1.47
CA ILE A 106 9.17 -0.77 1.39
C ILE A 106 10.50 -0.39 0.74
N ASP A 107 11.60 -1.04 1.08
CA ASP A 107 12.92 -0.78 0.46
C ASP A 107 12.87 -0.98 -1.07
N ARG A 108 12.18 -2.03 -1.55
CA ARG A 108 11.99 -2.26 -2.98
C ARG A 108 11.04 -1.26 -3.62
N VAL A 109 9.99 -0.85 -2.93
CA VAL A 109 9.01 0.10 -3.45
C VAL A 109 9.60 1.50 -3.49
N SER A 110 10.25 1.93 -2.41
CA SER A 110 10.86 3.25 -2.31
C SER A 110 12.05 3.46 -3.26
N SER A 111 12.71 2.38 -3.71
CA SER A 111 13.76 2.48 -4.73
C SER A 111 13.27 2.97 -6.10
N ASN A 112 11.94 3.03 -6.31
CA ASN A 112 11.34 3.63 -7.49
C ASN A 112 11.04 5.13 -7.35
N LEU A 113 11.26 5.74 -6.19
CA LEU A 113 11.08 7.18 -6.02
C LEU A 113 12.03 7.97 -6.94
N ALA A 114 11.56 9.12 -7.42
CA ALA A 114 12.43 10.07 -8.09
C ALA A 114 13.62 10.44 -7.19
N GLU A 115 14.80 10.69 -7.79
CA GLU A 115 16.04 10.93 -7.03
C GLU A 115 15.96 12.13 -6.07
N ASP A 116 15.12 13.10 -6.39
CA ASP A 116 14.88 14.33 -5.62
C ASP A 116 13.63 14.26 -4.74
N ALA A 117 12.95 13.10 -4.70
CA ALA A 117 11.81 12.88 -3.81
C ALA A 117 12.28 12.41 -2.42
N GLU A 118 11.56 12.85 -1.39
CA GLU A 118 11.81 12.46 0.01
C GLU A 118 10.81 11.38 0.45
N LEU A 119 11.28 10.26 0.98
CA LEU A 119 10.43 9.32 1.70
C LEU A 119 10.12 9.88 3.08
N ALA A 120 8.95 10.51 3.25
CA ALA A 120 8.51 11.12 4.50
C ALA A 120 8.13 10.10 5.58
N GLY A 121 7.93 8.86 5.20
CA GLY A 121 7.61 7.75 6.09
C GLY A 121 6.80 6.67 5.39
N TRP A 122 6.50 5.63 6.13
CA TRP A 122 5.71 4.52 5.59
C TRP A 122 4.93 3.77 6.68
N SER A 123 3.92 3.01 6.26
CA SER A 123 3.23 2.04 7.11
C SER A 123 2.65 0.90 6.27
N MET A 124 2.69 -0.32 6.77
CA MET A 124 2.09 -1.49 6.13
C MET A 124 1.31 -2.33 7.14
N CYS A 125 0.30 -3.02 6.65
CA CYS A 125 -0.41 -4.03 7.42
C CYS A 125 -0.72 -5.26 6.56
N GLN A 126 -1.14 -6.33 7.22
CA GLN A 126 -1.68 -7.48 6.53
C GLN A 126 -3.03 -7.15 5.90
N GLY A 127 -3.36 -7.82 4.80
CA GLY A 127 -4.64 -7.71 4.12
C GLY A 127 -5.21 -9.08 3.78
N LYS A 128 -6.53 -9.23 3.89
CA LYS A 128 -7.20 -10.50 3.57
C LYS A 128 -6.99 -10.90 2.13
N MET A 129 -6.79 -12.19 1.93
CA MET A 129 -6.70 -12.82 0.62
C MET A 129 -8.03 -13.46 0.23
N GLY A 130 -8.37 -13.39 -1.05
CA GLY A 130 -9.61 -13.97 -1.57
C GLY A 130 -9.65 -15.52 -1.49
N PRO A 131 -10.84 -16.13 -1.60
CA PRO A 131 -11.03 -17.57 -1.48
C PRO A 131 -10.28 -18.38 -2.56
N ALA A 132 -10.05 -17.82 -3.74
CA ALA A 132 -9.28 -18.47 -4.80
C ALA A 132 -7.81 -18.73 -4.40
N VAL A 133 -7.24 -17.88 -3.54
CA VAL A 133 -5.89 -18.08 -2.99
C VAL A 133 -5.87 -19.28 -2.06
N LYS A 134 -6.90 -19.41 -1.19
CA LYS A 134 -7.06 -20.57 -0.31
C LYS A 134 -7.16 -21.86 -1.09
N GLN A 135 -8.06 -21.91 -2.08
CA GLN A 135 -8.26 -23.10 -2.93
C GLN A 135 -6.95 -23.52 -3.61
N ARG A 136 -6.15 -22.56 -4.09
CA ARG A 136 -4.85 -22.87 -4.67
C ARG A 136 -3.89 -23.46 -3.65
N TYR A 137 -3.85 -22.94 -2.43
CA TYR A 137 -2.98 -23.48 -1.37
C TYR A 137 -3.43 -24.87 -0.90
N GLU A 138 -4.74 -25.10 -0.80
CA GLU A 138 -5.32 -26.42 -0.51
C GLU A 138 -4.94 -27.44 -1.59
N ALA A 139 -5.10 -27.11 -2.87
CA ALA A 139 -4.71 -27.98 -3.98
C ALA A 139 -3.20 -28.29 -4.01
N MET A 140 -2.36 -27.32 -3.64
CA MET A 140 -0.90 -27.55 -3.51
C MET A 140 -0.61 -28.50 -2.36
N LEU A 141 -1.29 -28.37 -1.22
CA LEU A 141 -1.11 -29.25 -0.07
C LEU A 141 -1.64 -30.67 -0.32
N GLU A 142 -2.73 -30.82 -1.11
CA GLU A 142 -3.22 -32.15 -1.55
C GLU A 142 -2.20 -32.90 -2.39
N GLN A 143 -1.41 -32.20 -3.22
CA GLN A 143 -0.37 -32.79 -4.05
C GLN A 143 0.88 -33.17 -3.25
N ASP A 144 1.19 -32.46 -2.16
CA ASP A 144 2.32 -32.70 -1.29
C ASP A 144 1.93 -32.42 0.18
N PRO A 145 1.27 -33.41 0.84
CA PRO A 145 0.68 -33.21 2.17
C PRO A 145 1.69 -32.92 3.29
N ASP A 146 2.96 -33.28 3.10
CA ASP A 146 4.01 -33.07 4.11
C ASP A 146 4.80 -31.78 3.91
N ASN A 147 4.48 -31.01 2.88
CA ASN A 147 5.17 -29.76 2.57
C ASN A 147 4.89 -28.66 3.63
N ALA A 148 5.88 -28.41 4.45
CA ALA A 148 5.78 -27.42 5.52
C ALA A 148 5.48 -26.01 5.00
N ARG A 149 5.96 -25.67 3.78
CA ARG A 149 5.71 -24.38 3.15
C ARG A 149 4.23 -24.23 2.78
N PHE A 150 3.58 -25.27 2.26
CA PHE A 150 2.17 -25.21 1.89
C PHE A 150 1.26 -25.12 3.12
N LYS A 151 1.61 -25.82 4.21
CA LYS A 151 0.95 -25.68 5.52
C LYS A 151 1.05 -24.23 6.01
N MET A 152 2.26 -23.66 5.99
CA MET A 152 2.50 -22.27 6.39
C MET A 152 1.70 -21.25 5.55
N LEU A 153 1.53 -21.48 4.24
CA LEU A 153 0.72 -20.61 3.37
C LEU A 153 -0.76 -20.62 3.77
N LEU A 154 -1.31 -21.79 4.13
CA LEU A 154 -2.69 -21.90 4.62
C LEU A 154 -2.85 -21.27 6.00
N ASP A 155 -1.93 -21.49 6.92
CA ASP A 155 -1.94 -20.86 8.24
C ASP A 155 -1.91 -19.34 8.12
N ASN A 156 -1.06 -18.80 7.24
CA ASN A 156 -1.02 -17.38 6.94
C ASN A 156 -2.34 -16.87 6.32
N TRP A 157 -2.98 -17.65 5.44
CA TRP A 157 -4.29 -17.27 4.89
C TRP A 157 -5.33 -17.14 6.00
N VAL A 158 -5.34 -18.07 6.96
CA VAL A 158 -6.24 -18.02 8.13
C VAL A 158 -5.94 -16.81 9.00
N ALA A 159 -4.68 -16.51 9.27
CA ALA A 159 -4.28 -15.34 10.04
C ALA A 159 -4.70 -14.02 9.36
N ALA A 160 -4.57 -13.97 8.03
CA ALA A 160 -4.88 -12.76 7.25
C ALA A 160 -6.38 -12.48 7.06
N LYS A 161 -7.29 -13.41 7.34
CA LYS A 161 -8.71 -13.36 6.93
C LYS A 161 -9.48 -12.13 7.45
N ASP A 162 -9.11 -11.61 8.62
CA ASP A 162 -9.77 -10.50 9.30
C ASP A 162 -9.03 -9.16 9.13
N HIS A 163 -7.90 -9.14 8.37
CA HIS A 163 -7.11 -7.96 8.10
C HIS A 163 -7.56 -7.22 6.81
N PRO A 164 -7.44 -5.88 6.77
CA PRO A 164 -7.00 -5.01 7.87
C PRO A 164 -8.00 -4.96 9.02
N THR A 165 -7.52 -5.08 10.26
CA THR A 165 -8.30 -4.91 11.48
C THR A 165 -8.52 -3.42 11.77
N LYS A 166 -9.37 -3.10 12.76
CA LYS A 166 -9.50 -1.72 13.25
C LYS A 166 -8.17 -1.18 13.76
N GLU A 167 -7.39 -1.98 14.47
CA GLU A 167 -6.07 -1.60 14.98
C GLU A 167 -5.09 -1.30 13.85
N ASP A 168 -5.06 -2.11 12.78
CA ASP A 168 -4.26 -1.83 11.59
C ASP A 168 -4.62 -0.46 11.00
N LEU A 169 -5.91 -0.19 10.83
CA LEU A 169 -6.40 1.07 10.26
C LEU A 169 -6.03 2.27 11.13
N ASP A 170 -6.16 2.16 12.45
CA ASP A 170 -5.82 3.21 13.41
C ASP A 170 -4.30 3.49 13.39
N ASN A 171 -3.47 2.44 13.41
CA ASN A 171 -2.02 2.55 13.39
C ASN A 171 -1.51 3.16 12.08
N MET A 172 -2.05 2.73 10.94
CA MET A 172 -1.66 3.28 9.64
C MET A 172 -2.09 4.73 9.46
N ALA A 173 -3.27 5.09 9.97
CA ALA A 173 -3.75 6.46 9.94
C ALA A 173 -2.92 7.38 10.86
N ALA A 174 -2.51 6.89 12.03
CA ALA A 174 -1.63 7.62 12.94
C ALA A 174 -0.24 7.86 12.33
N ALA A 175 0.34 6.84 11.68
CA ALA A 175 1.62 6.97 10.98
C ALA A 175 1.56 7.99 9.83
N ALA A 176 0.48 7.97 9.04
CA ALA A 176 0.27 8.95 7.97
C ALA A 176 0.11 10.36 8.53
N LYS A 177 -0.65 10.53 9.62
CA LYS A 177 -0.83 11.82 10.29
C LYS A 177 0.50 12.39 10.75
N LYS A 178 1.32 11.58 11.42
CA LYS A 178 2.67 11.98 11.87
C LYS A 178 3.54 12.44 10.70
N ALA A 179 3.57 11.69 9.60
CA ALA A 179 4.39 12.02 8.43
C ALA A 179 3.91 13.29 7.72
N VAL A 180 2.60 13.52 7.65
CA VAL A 180 2.01 14.70 6.97
C VAL A 180 2.17 15.95 7.83
N LEU A 181 1.91 15.86 9.13
CA LEU A 181 1.93 17.02 10.04
C LEU A 181 3.31 17.31 10.64
N GLY A 182 4.26 16.36 10.56
CA GLY A 182 5.61 16.51 11.13
C GLY A 182 5.63 16.39 12.66
N GLU A 183 4.69 15.62 13.23
CA GLU A 183 4.56 15.41 14.69
C GLU A 183 5.51 14.32 15.22
#